data_baaafedd09b0fb0a1894cf0514b75bf3
#
_entry.id   baaafedd09b0fb0a1894cf0514b75bf3
#
_cell.length_a   1.000
_cell.length_b   1.000
_cell.length_c   1.000
_cell.angle_alpha   90.00
_cell.angle_beta   90.00
_cell.angle_gamma   90.00
#
_symmetry.space_group_name_H-M   'P 1'
#
loop_
_entity.id
_entity.type
_entity.pdbx_description
1 polymer ?
#
loop_
_entity_poly.entity_id
_entity_poly.type
_entity_poly.pdbx_seq_one_letter_code
_entity_poly.pdbx_strand_id
1 'polypeptide(L)' 'MTLYEQINEQFNFELQSGYIYLDMAAKLKEQGMEGFAHLV' A
#
# COMPACT_ATOMS: atom_id res chain seq x y z
N MET A 1 19.50 -16.34 -14.56
CA MET A 1 18.15 -15.73 -14.54
C MET A 1 17.84 -15.08 -15.87
N THR A 2 16.73 -15.40 -16.47
CA THR A 2 16.32 -14.82 -17.75
C THR A 2 15.77 -13.41 -17.55
N LEU A 3 15.71 -12.63 -18.62
CA LEU A 3 15.10 -11.30 -18.58
C LEU A 3 13.64 -11.37 -18.11
N TYR A 4 12.92 -12.39 -18.59
CA TYR A 4 11.52 -12.60 -18.19
C TYR A 4 11.40 -12.80 -16.68
N GLU A 5 12.27 -13.61 -16.09
CA GLU A 5 12.25 -13.87 -14.65
C GLU A 5 12.58 -12.61 -13.85
N GLN A 6 13.53 -11.81 -14.33
CA GLN A 6 13.89 -10.54 -13.68
C GLN A 6 12.73 -9.55 -13.68
N ILE A 7 12.05 -9.44 -14.80
CA ILE A 7 10.87 -8.55 -14.92
C ILE A 7 9.77 -9.03 -13.98
N ASN A 8 9.55 -10.32 -13.93
CA ASN A 8 8.52 -10.91 -13.08
C ASN A 8 8.80 -10.66 -11.59
N GLU A 9 10.04 -10.81 -11.17
CA GLU A 9 10.45 -10.51 -9.80
C GLU A 9 10.23 -9.05 -9.44
N GLN A 10 10.63 -8.16 -10.34
CA GLN A 10 10.45 -6.72 -10.12
C GLN A 10 8.98 -6.35 -10.02
N PHE A 11 8.16 -6.94 -10.88
CA PHE A 11 6.72 -6.71 -10.87
C PHE A 11 6.10 -7.14 -9.54
N ASN A 12 6.48 -8.32 -9.04
CA ASN A 12 5.98 -8.82 -7.77
C ASN A 12 6.41 -7.94 -6.60
N PHE A 13 7.63 -7.46 -6.63
CA PHE A 13 8.15 -6.55 -5.62
C PHE A 13 7.36 -5.24 -5.59
N GLU A 14 7.07 -4.69 -6.75
CA GLU A 14 6.28 -3.46 -6.86
C GLU A 14 4.85 -3.65 -6.38
N LEU A 15 4.23 -4.79 -6.68
CA LEU A 15 2.90 -5.10 -6.19
C LEU A 15 2.86 -5.16 -4.66
N GLN A 16 3.82 -5.84 -4.05
CA GLN A 16 3.90 -5.91 -2.59
C GLN A 16 4.05 -4.53 -1.98
N SER A 17 4.90 -3.69 -2.56
CA SER A 17 5.08 -2.31 -2.10
C SER A 17 3.79 -1.52 -2.23
N GLY A 18 3.07 -1.70 -3.34
CA GLY A 18 1.78 -1.04 -3.56
C GLY A 18 0.75 -1.43 -2.52
N TYR A 19 0.68 -2.70 -2.15
CA TYR A 19 -0.25 -3.16 -1.12
C TYR A 19 0.09 -2.59 0.26
N ILE A 20 1.38 -2.45 0.57
CA ILE A 20 1.81 -1.82 1.82
C ILE A 20 1.34 -0.36 1.87
N TYR A 21 1.50 0.38 0.78
CA TYR A 21 1.03 1.77 0.72
C TYR A 21 -0.48 1.88 0.82
N LEU A 22 -1.21 0.98 0.20
CA LEU A 22 -2.68 0.96 0.30
C LEU A 22 -3.13 0.71 1.74
N ASP A 23 -2.46 -0.21 2.43
CA ASP A 23 -2.77 -0.50 3.83
C ASP A 23 -2.53 0.73 4.71
N MET A 24 -1.41 1.41 4.50
CA MET A 24 -1.10 2.65 5.23
C MET A 24 -2.11 3.74 4.95
N ALA A 25 -2.52 3.90 3.69
CA ALA A 25 -3.52 4.89 3.31
C ALA A 25 -4.86 4.61 3.97
N ALA A 26 -5.26 3.34 4.04
CA ALA A 26 -6.49 2.95 4.70
C ALA A 26 -6.47 3.26 6.19
N LYS A 27 -5.35 3.01 6.84
CA LYS A 27 -5.17 3.32 8.27
C LYS A 27 -5.21 4.82 8.53
N LEU A 28 -4.59 5.61 7.67
CA LEU A 28 -4.62 7.07 7.80
C LEU A 28 -6.04 7.61 7.64
N LYS A 29 -6.80 7.06 6.70
CA LYS A 29 -8.19 7.46 6.49
C LYS A 29 -9.02 7.15 7.73
N GLU A 30 -8.85 5.97 8.30
CA GLU A 30 -9.55 5.56 9.51
C GLU A 30 -9.25 6.50 10.67
N GLN A 31 -7.98 6.81 10.90
CA GLN A 31 -7.56 7.74 11.95
C GLN A 31 -8.12 9.14 11.72
N GLY A 32 -8.15 9.59 10.48
CA GLY A 32 -8.73 10.88 10.14
C GLY A 32 -10.21 10.95 10.43
N MET A 33 -10.95 9.89 10.15
CA MET A 33 -12.38 9.82 10.44
C MET A 33 -12.66 9.81 11.94
N GLU A 34 -11.85 9.09 12.70
CA GLU A 34 -11.96 9.08 14.17
C GLU A 34 -11.70 10.47 14.75
N GLY A 35 -10.64 11.14 14.27
CA GLY A 35 -10.34 12.49 14.68
C GLY A 35 -11.47 13.48 14.39
N PHE A 36 -12.05 13.36 13.20
CA PHE A 36 -13.18 14.19 12.82
C PHE A 36 -14.40 13.94 13.70
N ALA A 37 -14.67 12.67 14.03
CA ALA A 37 -15.79 12.31 14.89
C ALA A 37 -15.65 12.91 16.28
N HIS A 38 -14.44 13.05 16.79
CA HIS A 38 -14.19 13.68 18.08
C HIS A 38 -14.43 15.18 18.08
N LEU A 39 -14.27 15.82 16.92
CA LEU A 39 -14.49 17.26 16.78
C LEU A 39 -15.97 17.63 16.70
N VAL A 40 -16.78 16.69 16.24
CA VAL A 40 -18.21 16.89 16.05
C VAL A 40 -18.98 16.40 17.25
#